data_f4c05dbd58197325b8c005640be66873
#
_entry.id   f4c05dbd58197325b8c005640be66873
#
_cell.length_a   1.000
_cell.length_b   1.000
_cell.length_c   1.000
_cell.angle_alpha   90.00
_cell.angle_beta   90.00
_cell.angle_gamma   90.00
#
_symmetry.space_group_name_H-M   'P 1'
#
loop_
_entity.id
_entity.type
_entity.pdbx_description
1 polymer ?
#
loop_
_entity_poly.entity_id
_entity_poly.type
_entity_poly.pdbx_seq_one_letter_code
_entity_poly.pdbx_strand_id
1 'polypeptide(L)'
;MAITTAYELSAVTVGATELSIVSGTTTLQSIAVAGVYQLVIDASVMAKGDEFIVKLYEKCKAAGTKRVFAAWSLQGVQSELFITPTFVLLNGWDMTITKLVGTDRAFDASIRKVA
;
A
#
# COMPACT_ATOMS: atom_id res chain seq x y z
N MET A 1 -0.62 -24.74 3.50
CA MET A 1 -0.80 -23.41 2.91
C MET A 1 0.54 -22.70 2.84
N ALA A 2 0.85 -22.05 1.73
CA ALA A 2 2.09 -21.33 1.55
C ALA A 2 1.84 -19.82 1.54
N ILE A 3 2.69 -19.06 2.22
CA ILE A 3 2.71 -17.61 2.10
C ILE A 3 3.42 -17.27 0.80
N THR A 4 2.82 -16.42 -0.02
CA THR A 4 3.38 -16.02 -1.31
C THR A 4 3.43 -14.50 -1.43
N THR A 5 4.33 -14.00 -2.28
CA THR A 5 4.33 -12.60 -2.68
C THR A 5 3.30 -12.42 -3.79
N ALA A 6 2.23 -11.67 -3.52
CA ALA A 6 1.21 -11.41 -4.53
C ALA A 6 1.63 -10.27 -5.46
N TYR A 7 2.18 -9.18 -4.89
CA TYR A 7 2.62 -8.00 -5.63
C TYR A 7 3.89 -7.44 -5.00
N GLU A 8 4.71 -6.77 -5.81
CA GLU A 8 6.01 -6.26 -5.38
C GLU A 8 6.34 -4.96 -6.09
N LEU A 9 6.87 -3.98 -5.35
CA LEU A 9 7.44 -2.76 -5.90
C LEU A 9 8.94 -2.74 -5.65
N SER A 10 9.72 -2.37 -6.67
CA SER A 10 11.16 -2.21 -6.57
C SER A 10 11.53 -0.78 -6.93
N ALA A 11 11.90 0.02 -5.94
CA ALA A 11 12.36 1.41 -6.08
C ALA A 11 11.39 2.26 -6.93
N VAL A 12 10.09 2.19 -6.66
CA VAL A 12 9.10 2.98 -7.40
C VAL A 12 8.91 4.33 -6.73
N THR A 13 9.07 5.40 -7.51
CA THR A 13 8.98 6.77 -7.01
C THR A 13 7.53 7.14 -6.67
N VAL A 14 7.32 7.63 -5.45
CA VAL A 14 6.03 8.11 -4.95
C VAL A 14 6.10 9.62 -4.78
N GLY A 15 5.15 10.31 -5.36
CA GLY A 15 5.00 11.76 -5.26
C GLY A 15 3.64 12.16 -4.70
N ALA A 16 3.19 13.36 -5.04
CA ALA A 16 1.93 13.91 -4.55
C ALA A 16 0.69 13.25 -5.16
N THR A 17 0.84 12.49 -6.26
CA THR A 17 -0.25 11.72 -6.84
C THR A 17 -0.28 10.33 -6.21
N GLU A 18 -1.45 9.92 -5.78
CA GLU A 18 -1.64 8.62 -5.13
C GLU A 18 -1.21 7.47 -6.06
N LEU A 19 -0.33 6.60 -5.55
CA LEU A 19 0.23 5.48 -6.31
C LEU A 19 -0.33 4.16 -5.78
N SER A 20 -0.85 3.32 -6.68
CA SER A 20 -1.26 1.97 -6.33
C SER A 20 -0.03 1.08 -6.13
N ILE A 21 0.07 0.47 -4.95
CA ILE A 21 1.15 -0.49 -4.66
C ILE A 21 0.95 -1.76 -5.50
N VAL A 22 -0.28 -2.08 -5.85
CA VAL A 22 -0.58 -3.25 -6.69
C VAL A 22 -0.05 -3.08 -8.11
N SER A 23 -0.34 -1.93 -8.73
CA SER A 23 0.07 -1.68 -10.13
C SER A 23 1.47 -1.07 -10.26
N GLY A 24 1.97 -0.45 -9.20
CA GLY A 24 3.23 0.31 -9.25
C GLY A 24 3.10 1.60 -10.04
N THR A 25 1.90 2.08 -10.30
CA THR A 25 1.61 3.29 -11.08
C THR A 25 0.53 4.13 -10.39
N THR A 26 0.28 5.33 -10.92
CA THR A 26 -0.77 6.20 -10.40
C THR A 26 -2.17 5.81 -10.89
N THR A 27 -2.30 4.72 -11.65
CA THR A 27 -3.59 4.14 -12.02
C THR A 27 -4.07 3.25 -10.86
N LEU A 28 -5.08 3.72 -10.14
CA LEU A 28 -5.65 2.98 -9.01
C LEU A 28 -6.38 1.73 -9.49
N GLN A 29 -6.31 0.68 -8.68
CA GLN A 29 -6.81 -0.63 -9.03
C GLN A 29 -8.08 -0.99 -8.28
N SER A 30 -8.72 -2.06 -8.72
CA SER A 30 -9.87 -2.64 -8.05
C SER A 30 -9.73 -4.16 -8.18
N ILE A 31 -8.99 -4.76 -7.24
CA ILE A 31 -8.58 -6.14 -7.33
C ILE A 31 -9.69 -7.06 -6.84
N ALA A 32 -10.00 -8.08 -7.65
CA ALA A 32 -11.06 -9.04 -7.33
C ALA A 32 -10.51 -10.37 -6.79
N VAL A 33 -9.20 -10.53 -6.71
CA VAL A 33 -8.61 -11.77 -6.18
C VAL A 33 -8.75 -11.79 -4.67
N ALA A 34 -9.61 -12.66 -4.17
CA ALA A 34 -9.89 -12.79 -2.74
C ALA A 34 -8.74 -13.45 -2.00
N GLY A 35 -8.57 -13.09 -0.75
CA GLY A 35 -7.59 -13.73 0.12
C GLY A 35 -7.34 -12.97 1.38
N VAL A 36 -6.36 -13.45 2.15
CA VAL A 36 -5.84 -12.77 3.33
C VAL A 36 -4.48 -12.21 2.97
N TYR A 37 -4.33 -10.90 3.11
CA TYR A 37 -3.16 -10.16 2.63
C TYR A 37 -2.50 -9.34 3.74
N GLN A 38 -1.22 -9.05 3.55
CA GLN A 38 -0.44 -8.19 4.44
C GLN A 38 0.46 -7.31 3.58
N LEU A 39 0.53 -6.01 3.92
CA LEU A 39 1.39 -5.05 3.25
C LEU A 39 2.67 -4.83 4.05
N VAL A 40 3.80 -4.84 3.35
CA VAL A 40 5.12 -4.51 3.92
C VAL A 40 5.77 -3.43 3.07
N ILE A 41 6.23 -2.35 3.70
CA ILE A 41 6.89 -1.25 3.01
C ILE A 41 8.24 -0.99 3.69
N ASP A 42 9.30 -0.91 2.87
CA ASP A 42 10.59 -0.40 3.31
C ASP A 42 10.60 1.11 3.06
N ALA A 43 10.38 1.87 4.12
CA ALA A 43 10.34 3.33 4.07
C ALA A 43 11.65 3.98 4.54
N SER A 44 12.75 3.24 4.53
CA SER A 44 14.06 3.73 4.99
C SER A 44 14.60 4.88 4.12
N VAL A 45 14.03 5.07 2.92
CA VAL A 45 14.36 6.20 2.03
C VAL A 45 13.83 7.54 2.54
N MET A 46 12.89 7.53 3.48
CA MET A 46 12.32 8.76 4.03
C MET A 46 13.32 9.50 4.91
N ALA A 47 13.23 10.82 4.90
CA ALA A 47 14.09 11.71 5.68
C ALA A 47 13.24 12.63 6.57
N LYS A 48 13.91 13.35 7.45
CA LYS A 48 13.26 14.35 8.29
C LYS A 48 12.47 15.35 7.43
N GLY A 49 11.22 15.59 7.79
CA GLY A 49 10.33 16.49 7.08
C GLY A 49 9.44 15.80 6.05
N ASP A 50 9.67 14.53 5.77
CA ASP A 50 8.80 13.76 4.86
C ASP A 50 7.58 13.25 5.61
N GLU A 51 6.44 13.23 4.91
CA GLU A 51 5.23 12.56 5.37
C GLU A 51 4.56 11.86 4.19
N PHE A 52 4.29 10.56 4.34
CA PHE A 52 3.58 9.75 3.35
C PHE A 52 2.39 9.09 4.02
N ILE A 53 1.29 8.97 3.26
CA ILE A 53 0.06 8.35 3.74
C ILE A 53 -0.13 7.03 3.00
N VAL A 54 -0.34 5.96 3.76
CA VAL A 54 -0.68 4.63 3.24
C VAL A 54 -2.17 4.42 3.45
N LYS A 55 -2.89 4.03 2.38
CA LYS A 55 -4.33 3.79 2.44
C LYS A 55 -4.66 2.43 1.87
N LEU A 56 -5.59 1.74 2.52
CA LEU A 56 -6.15 0.49 2.06
C LEU A 56 -7.62 0.69 1.74
N TYR A 57 -8.03 0.20 0.57
CA TYR A 57 -9.39 0.38 0.05
C TYR A 57 -10.06 -0.97 -0.16
N GLU A 58 -11.37 -1.01 0.01
CA GLU A 58 -12.19 -2.14 -0.38
C GLU A 58 -13.65 -1.70 -0.59
N LYS A 59 -14.42 -2.53 -1.31
CA LYS A 59 -15.86 -2.37 -1.44
C LYS A 59 -16.57 -3.25 -0.40
N CYS A 60 -17.64 -2.75 0.19
CA CYS A 60 -18.44 -3.53 1.15
C CYS A 60 -19.09 -4.74 0.47
N LYS A 61 -19.45 -4.61 -0.79
CA LYS A 61 -20.05 -5.67 -1.62
C LYS A 61 -19.60 -5.50 -3.07
N ALA A 62 -19.75 -6.54 -3.89
CA ALA A 62 -19.23 -6.57 -5.27
C ALA A 62 -19.67 -5.36 -6.11
N ALA A 63 -20.91 -4.91 -5.97
CA ALA A 63 -21.43 -3.76 -6.70
C ALA A 63 -21.35 -2.45 -5.91
N GLY A 64 -20.58 -2.42 -4.83
CA GLY A 64 -20.45 -1.29 -3.95
C GLY A 64 -19.45 -0.24 -4.42
N THR A 65 -19.27 0.79 -3.60
CA THR A 65 -18.29 1.84 -3.81
C THR A 65 -17.02 1.53 -3.03
N LYS A 66 -15.87 1.66 -3.69
CA LYS A 66 -14.55 1.48 -3.06
C LYS A 66 -14.33 2.62 -2.05
N ARG A 67 -13.99 2.26 -0.81
CA ARG A 67 -13.74 3.22 0.26
C ARG A 67 -12.50 2.85 1.03
N VAL A 68 -11.84 3.84 1.65
CA VAL A 68 -10.73 3.63 2.57
C VAL A 68 -11.27 2.94 3.83
N PHE A 69 -10.65 1.83 4.22
CA PHE A 69 -10.98 1.18 5.49
C PHE A 69 -9.84 1.23 6.51
N ALA A 70 -8.63 1.58 6.07
CA ALA A 70 -7.47 1.75 6.95
C ALA A 70 -6.50 2.75 6.33
N ALA A 71 -5.88 3.56 7.17
CA ALA A 71 -4.89 4.54 6.74
C ALA A 71 -3.84 4.74 7.82
N TRP A 72 -2.58 4.97 7.40
CA TRP A 72 -1.46 5.26 8.29
C TRP A 72 -0.66 6.43 7.76
N SER A 73 -0.12 7.25 8.67
CA SER A 73 0.82 8.31 8.34
C SER A 73 2.22 7.86 8.73
N LEU A 74 3.15 7.90 7.76
CA LEU A 74 4.57 7.66 7.99
C LEU A 74 5.25 9.03 8.00
N GLN A 75 5.91 9.39 9.10
CA GLN A 75 6.52 10.71 9.27
C GLN A 75 7.99 10.61 9.64
N GLY A 76 8.81 11.36 8.93
CA GLY A 76 10.24 11.47 9.22
C GLY A 76 11.02 10.20 8.90
N VAL A 77 12.17 10.05 9.54
CA VAL A 77 13.06 8.90 9.31
C VAL A 77 12.39 7.61 9.78
N GLN A 78 12.36 6.61 8.89
CA GLN A 78 11.80 5.28 9.17
C GLN A 78 12.93 4.26 9.14
N SER A 79 13.35 3.76 10.29
CA SER A 79 14.45 2.79 10.40
C SER A 79 13.97 1.34 10.38
N GLU A 80 12.67 1.10 10.56
CA GLU A 80 12.08 -0.24 10.61
C GLU A 80 11.10 -0.43 9.45
N LEU A 81 10.90 -1.67 9.04
CA LEU A 81 9.87 -1.99 8.05
C LEU A 81 8.49 -1.61 8.57
N PHE A 82 7.68 -0.98 7.72
CA PHE A 82 6.27 -0.78 7.99
C PHE A 82 5.52 -2.05 7.60
N ILE A 83 4.88 -2.69 8.56
CA ILE A 83 4.15 -3.95 8.33
C ILE A 83 2.74 -3.78 8.90
N THR A 84 1.74 -4.03 8.06
CA THR A 84 0.35 -3.99 8.50
C THR A 84 -0.06 -5.29 9.17
N PRO A 85 -1.17 -5.30 9.93
CA PRO A 85 -1.86 -6.54 10.23
C PRO A 85 -2.32 -7.23 8.94
N THR A 86 -2.73 -8.49 9.03
CA THR A 86 -3.37 -9.17 7.91
C THR A 86 -4.83 -8.72 7.77
N PHE A 87 -5.32 -8.67 6.51
CA PHE A 87 -6.68 -8.28 6.20
C PHE A 87 -7.32 -9.31 5.30
N VAL A 88 -8.60 -9.60 5.54
CA VAL A 88 -9.41 -10.40 4.61
C VAL A 88 -9.94 -9.44 3.54
N LEU A 89 -9.53 -9.66 2.29
CA LEU A 89 -9.91 -8.81 1.16
C LEU A 89 -10.67 -9.64 0.12
N LEU A 90 -11.76 -9.11 -0.39
CA LEU A 90 -12.65 -9.82 -1.30
C LEU A 90 -13.06 -8.97 -2.50
N ASN A 91 -13.53 -7.76 -2.29
CA ASN A 91 -14.22 -6.97 -3.31
C ASN A 91 -13.46 -5.71 -3.68
N GLY A 92 -12.87 -5.69 -4.89
CA GLY A 92 -12.35 -4.48 -5.47
C GLY A 92 -11.37 -3.72 -4.59
N TRP A 93 -10.41 -4.40 -4.00
CA TRP A 93 -9.46 -3.80 -3.07
C TRP A 93 -8.26 -3.19 -3.77
N ASP A 94 -7.61 -2.26 -3.09
CA ASP A 94 -6.33 -1.66 -3.52
C ASP A 94 -5.55 -1.21 -2.28
N MET A 95 -4.25 -1.03 -2.45
CA MET A 95 -3.37 -0.48 -1.42
C MET A 95 -2.55 0.63 -2.06
N THR A 96 -2.51 1.80 -1.43
CA THR A 96 -1.88 2.98 -2.03
C THR A 96 -0.91 3.67 -1.08
N ILE A 97 -0.03 4.47 -1.66
CA ILE A 97 0.87 5.35 -0.92
C ILE A 97 0.94 6.70 -1.64
N THR A 98 0.94 7.80 -0.86
CA THR A 98 0.95 9.15 -1.40
C THR A 98 1.85 10.03 -0.53
N LYS A 99 2.65 10.89 -1.17
CA LYS A 99 3.43 11.90 -0.46
C LYS A 99 2.49 13.05 -0.04
N LEU A 100 2.51 13.39 1.24
CA LEU A 100 1.79 14.55 1.75
C LEU A 100 2.70 15.77 1.88
N VAL A 101 3.92 15.57 2.40
CA VAL A 101 4.92 16.62 2.61
C VAL A 101 6.30 16.04 2.30
N GLY A 102 7.19 16.88 1.80
CA GLY A 102 8.60 16.53 1.64
C GLY A 102 8.99 16.26 0.20
N THR A 103 9.94 15.36 0.01
CA THR A 103 10.54 15.03 -1.28
C THR A 103 10.01 13.69 -1.80
N ASP A 104 9.84 13.57 -3.11
CA ASP A 104 9.48 12.29 -3.73
C ASP A 104 10.54 11.25 -3.38
N ARG A 105 10.11 10.05 -3.02
CA ARG A 105 11.00 8.94 -2.63
C ARG A 105 10.66 7.67 -3.41
N ALA A 106 11.67 6.85 -3.66
CA ALA A 106 11.50 5.56 -4.30
C ALA A 106 11.40 4.47 -3.24
N PHE A 107 10.26 3.80 -3.16
CA PHE A 107 9.98 2.79 -2.14
C PHE A 107 10.07 1.37 -2.69
N ASP A 108 10.52 0.46 -1.83
CA ASP A 108 10.31 -0.97 -2.01
C ASP A 108 9.11 -1.39 -1.16
N ALA A 109 8.27 -2.23 -1.72
CA ALA A 109 7.11 -2.75 -1.01
C ALA A 109 6.74 -4.14 -1.51
N SER A 110 6.02 -4.89 -0.69
CA SER A 110 5.44 -6.16 -1.11
C SER A 110 4.07 -6.34 -0.48
N ILE A 111 3.18 -7.01 -1.21
CA ILE A 111 1.89 -7.46 -0.68
C ILE A 111 1.96 -8.97 -0.63
N ARG A 112 1.86 -9.52 0.57
CA ARG A 112 1.93 -10.96 0.82
C ARG A 112 0.54 -11.54 0.90
N LYS A 113 0.33 -12.66 0.24
CA LYS A 113 -0.90 -13.44 0.36
C LYS A 113 -0.66 -14.59 1.33
N VAL A 114 -1.45 -14.63 2.39
CA VAL A 114 -1.30 -15.60 3.48
C VAL A 114 -2.28 -16.77 3.31
N ALA A 115 -3.45 -16.48 2.75
CA ALA A 115 -4.46 -17.50 2.55
C ALA A 115 -5.37 -17.18 1.38
#